data_ac520a59837fc4d0df736a80fbba87df
#
_entry.id   ac520a59837fc4d0df736a80fbba87df
#
_cell.length_a   1.000
_cell.length_b   1.000
_cell.length_c   1.000
_cell.angle_alpha   90.00
_cell.angle_beta   90.00
_cell.angle_gamma   90.00
#
_symmetry.space_group_name_H-M   'P 1'
#
loop_
_entity.id
_entity.type
_entity.pdbx_description
1 polymer ?
#
loop_
_entity_poly.entity_id
_entity_poly.type
_entity_poly.pdbx_seq_one_letter_code
_entity_poly.pdbx_strand_id
1 'polypeptide(L)'
;MAERMRPIRARRVGFERERGVLSLEADTGRSFVSAELPGPDAGVSEALRVLSPLAESQLPLQFLRACPDCLSFVVAQSDLPQVREVLDRAGVSFEASEGCAVITVVAPNMRSIPGLMARMGEVLFGRAIGVYQMADSHSSVSCVIAAG
;
A
#
# COMPACT_ATOMS: atom_id res chain seq x y z
N MET A 1 37.61 46.21 -11.05
CA MET A 1 36.60 45.66 -10.11
C MET A 1 36.54 44.17 -10.31
N ALA A 2 37.08 43.40 -9.40
CA ALA A 2 37.04 41.95 -9.48
C ALA A 2 35.71 41.48 -8.86
N GLU A 3 34.82 41.00 -9.67
CA GLU A 3 33.61 40.37 -9.26
C GLU A 3 33.93 39.06 -8.53
N ARG A 4 33.75 39.05 -7.22
CA ARG A 4 33.96 37.86 -6.41
C ARG A 4 32.93 36.83 -6.80
N MET A 5 33.33 35.90 -7.63
CA MET A 5 32.58 34.65 -7.84
C MET A 5 32.32 34.00 -6.48
N ARG A 6 31.06 33.98 -6.05
CA ARG A 6 30.62 33.18 -4.90
C ARG A 6 30.93 31.73 -5.21
N PRO A 7 31.57 31.00 -4.29
CA PRO A 7 31.76 29.58 -4.49
C PRO A 7 30.38 28.92 -4.59
N ILE A 8 30.13 28.24 -5.69
CA ILE A 8 29.01 27.33 -5.85
C ILE A 8 29.16 26.31 -4.73
N ARG A 9 28.34 26.42 -3.69
CA ARG A 9 28.24 25.34 -2.72
C ARG A 9 27.91 24.09 -3.50
N ALA A 10 28.85 23.20 -3.61
CA ALA A 10 28.62 21.87 -4.11
C ALA A 10 27.46 21.31 -3.30
N ARG A 11 26.31 21.16 -3.94
CA ARG A 11 25.17 20.48 -3.38
C ARG A 11 25.70 19.10 -3.04
N ARG A 12 25.94 18.80 -1.75
CA ARG A 12 26.27 17.46 -1.32
C ARG A 12 25.18 16.57 -1.90
N VAL A 13 25.52 15.87 -2.94
CA VAL A 13 24.68 14.81 -3.48
C VAL A 13 24.66 13.80 -2.37
N GLY A 14 23.55 13.69 -1.65
CA GLY A 14 23.48 12.96 -0.40
C GLY A 14 23.57 11.46 -0.62
N PHE A 15 24.78 10.97 -0.78
CA PHE A 15 25.09 9.55 -0.59
C PHE A 15 25.16 9.15 0.89
N GLU A 16 25.19 10.11 1.79
CA GLU A 16 25.03 9.92 3.22
C GLU A 16 23.58 10.18 3.63
N ARG A 17 22.65 9.33 3.19
CA ARG A 17 21.34 9.27 3.82
C ARG A 17 21.49 8.56 5.14
N GLU A 18 20.89 9.13 6.18
CA GLU A 18 20.80 8.48 7.48
C GLU A 18 20.32 7.04 7.30
N ARG A 19 21.04 6.11 7.92
CA ARG A 19 20.67 4.70 7.91
C ARG A 19 19.67 4.46 9.03
N GLY A 20 18.60 3.75 8.71
CA GLY A 20 17.60 3.36 9.69
C GLY A 20 16.21 3.89 9.38
N VAL A 21 15.31 3.66 10.31
CA VAL A 21 13.91 4.12 10.22
C VAL A 21 13.87 5.61 10.53
N LEU A 22 13.36 6.42 9.60
CA LEU A 22 13.22 7.87 9.75
C LEU A 22 11.86 8.26 10.32
N SER A 23 10.81 7.60 9.90
CA SER A 23 9.46 7.90 10.35
C SER A 23 8.56 6.67 10.28
N LEU A 24 7.50 6.73 11.06
CA LEU A 24 6.41 5.78 11.04
C LEU A 24 5.12 6.60 10.89
N GLU A 25 4.34 6.27 9.87
CA GLU A 25 3.06 6.91 9.58
C GLU A 25 1.95 5.88 9.73
N ALA A 26 0.80 6.31 10.24
CA ALA A 26 -0.39 5.50 10.35
C ALA A 26 -1.57 6.22 9.68
N ASP A 27 -2.19 5.56 8.73
CA ASP A 27 -3.38 6.03 8.05
C ASP A 27 -4.55 5.12 8.44
N THR A 28 -5.42 5.62 9.27
CA THR A 28 -6.56 4.88 9.83
C THR A 28 -7.85 5.11 9.03
N GLY A 29 -8.93 4.45 9.42
CA GLY A 29 -10.21 4.59 8.72
C GLY A 29 -10.18 4.04 7.31
N ARG A 30 -9.53 2.89 7.15
CA ARG A 30 -9.40 2.18 5.89
C ARG A 30 -10.18 0.89 5.90
N SER A 31 -10.50 0.41 4.72
CA SER A 31 -11.08 -0.91 4.49
C SER A 31 -10.27 -1.67 3.46
N PHE A 32 -10.04 -2.94 3.72
CA PHE A 32 -9.36 -3.85 2.80
C PHE A 32 -10.41 -4.66 2.05
N VAL A 33 -10.29 -4.70 0.73
CA VAL A 33 -11.21 -5.43 -0.15
C VAL A 33 -10.43 -6.45 -0.95
N SER A 34 -10.93 -7.67 -1.02
CA SER A 34 -10.41 -8.74 -1.86
C SER A 34 -11.51 -9.27 -2.76
N ALA A 35 -11.40 -9.01 -4.04
CA ALA A 35 -12.32 -9.48 -5.07
C ALA A 35 -11.81 -10.80 -5.65
N GLU A 36 -12.71 -11.77 -5.81
CA GLU A 36 -12.39 -13.08 -6.40
C GLU A 36 -12.29 -12.97 -7.92
N LEU A 37 -11.27 -13.60 -8.48
CA LEU A 37 -11.11 -13.80 -9.91
C LEU A 37 -11.23 -15.30 -10.24
N PRO A 38 -11.68 -15.66 -11.45
CA PRO A 38 -11.93 -17.06 -11.82
C PRO A 38 -10.68 -17.97 -11.88
N GLY A 39 -9.51 -17.46 -11.54
CA GLY A 39 -8.25 -18.22 -11.51
C GLY A 39 -7.22 -17.74 -12.54
N PRO A 40 -6.08 -18.44 -12.66
CA PRO A 40 -4.93 -17.95 -13.42
C PRO A 40 -5.18 -17.81 -14.93
N ASP A 41 -6.16 -18.50 -15.48
CA ASP A 41 -6.54 -18.40 -16.90
C ASP A 41 -7.49 -17.25 -17.20
N ALA A 42 -7.95 -16.54 -16.17
CA ALA A 42 -8.90 -15.45 -16.30
C ALA A 42 -8.35 -14.22 -17.02
N GLY A 43 -7.05 -14.01 -16.97
CA GLY A 43 -6.35 -12.97 -17.67
C GLY A 43 -6.71 -11.54 -17.24
N VAL A 44 -6.20 -10.58 -18.01
CA VAL A 44 -6.39 -9.14 -17.76
C VAL A 44 -7.87 -8.72 -17.83
N SER A 45 -8.68 -9.41 -18.66
CA SER A 45 -10.09 -9.07 -18.86
C SER A 45 -10.92 -9.17 -17.57
N GLU A 46 -10.65 -10.14 -16.72
CA GLU A 46 -11.35 -10.31 -15.45
C GLU A 46 -10.91 -9.28 -14.40
N ALA A 47 -9.63 -8.94 -14.37
CA ALA A 47 -9.15 -7.84 -13.53
C ALA A 47 -9.79 -6.51 -13.96
N LEU A 48 -9.92 -6.25 -15.25
CA LEU A 48 -10.58 -5.05 -15.78
C LEU A 48 -12.08 -5.05 -15.47
N ARG A 49 -12.72 -6.19 -15.43
CA ARG A 49 -14.12 -6.31 -15.03
C ARG A 49 -14.38 -5.81 -13.61
N VAL A 50 -13.39 -5.94 -12.72
CA VAL A 50 -13.42 -5.40 -11.37
C VAL A 50 -13.03 -3.93 -11.36
N LEU A 51 -11.94 -3.58 -12.03
CA LEU A 51 -11.34 -2.24 -11.96
C LEU A 51 -12.12 -1.18 -12.74
N SER A 52 -12.68 -1.52 -13.91
CA SER A 52 -13.34 -0.54 -14.76
C SER A 52 -14.56 0.12 -14.09
N PRO A 53 -15.48 -0.62 -13.46
CA PRO A 53 -16.58 0.00 -12.73
C PRO A 53 -16.15 0.88 -11.56
N LEU A 54 -15.09 0.49 -10.86
CA LEU A 54 -14.51 1.27 -9.76
C LEU A 54 -13.88 2.58 -10.27
N ALA A 55 -13.19 2.51 -11.41
CA ALA A 55 -12.61 3.69 -12.04
C ALA A 55 -13.68 4.66 -12.56
N GLU A 56 -14.75 4.15 -13.18
CA GLU A 56 -15.89 4.94 -13.62
C GLU A 56 -16.59 5.66 -12.46
N SER A 57 -16.60 5.03 -11.28
CA SER A 57 -17.13 5.61 -10.05
C SER A 57 -16.17 6.59 -9.37
N GLN A 58 -14.99 6.82 -9.95
CA GLN A 58 -13.94 7.72 -9.42
C GLN A 58 -13.52 7.39 -7.99
N LEU A 59 -13.57 6.13 -7.61
CA LEU A 59 -13.13 5.66 -6.29
C LEU A 59 -11.61 5.55 -6.24
N PRO A 60 -10.93 6.25 -5.31
CA PRO A 60 -9.49 6.12 -5.16
C PRO A 60 -9.14 4.77 -4.53
N LEU A 61 -8.32 4.00 -5.22
CA LEU A 61 -7.81 2.71 -4.74
C LEU A 61 -6.35 2.85 -4.33
N GLN A 62 -6.00 2.22 -3.22
CA GLN A 62 -4.63 2.14 -2.73
C GLN A 62 -4.22 0.67 -2.60
N PHE A 63 -2.92 0.41 -2.64
CA PHE A 63 -2.37 -0.93 -2.44
C PHE A 63 -2.98 -2.00 -3.36
N LEU A 64 -3.20 -1.64 -4.60
CA LEU A 64 -3.72 -2.58 -5.59
C LEU A 64 -2.74 -3.74 -5.81
N ARG A 65 -3.22 -4.95 -5.60
CA ARG A 65 -2.48 -6.18 -5.85
C ARG A 65 -3.32 -7.13 -6.68
N ALA A 66 -2.76 -7.58 -7.80
CA ALA A 66 -3.33 -8.62 -8.62
C ALA A 66 -2.63 -9.96 -8.32
N CYS A 67 -3.41 -10.95 -7.97
CA CYS A 67 -3.01 -12.34 -7.84
C CYS A 67 -3.73 -13.16 -8.91
N PRO A 68 -3.32 -14.42 -9.18
CA PRO A 68 -3.98 -15.22 -10.19
C PRO A 68 -5.48 -15.44 -9.96
N ASP A 69 -5.92 -15.47 -8.72
CA ASP A 69 -7.26 -15.78 -8.27
C ASP A 69 -7.95 -14.66 -7.50
N CYS A 70 -7.28 -13.52 -7.31
CA CYS A 70 -7.85 -12.38 -6.58
C CYS A 70 -7.29 -11.05 -7.02
N LEU A 71 -8.04 -10.01 -6.72
CA LEU A 71 -7.62 -8.62 -6.82
C LEU A 71 -7.91 -7.94 -5.50
N SER A 72 -6.88 -7.46 -4.82
CA SER A 72 -7.05 -6.79 -3.53
C SER A 72 -6.63 -5.33 -3.58
N PHE A 73 -7.28 -4.52 -2.78
CA PHE A 73 -7.02 -3.09 -2.67
C PHE A 73 -7.53 -2.52 -1.35
N VAL A 74 -7.13 -1.31 -1.06
CA VAL A 74 -7.56 -0.54 0.11
C VAL A 74 -8.32 0.69 -0.35
N VAL A 75 -9.40 0.99 0.34
CA VAL A 75 -10.21 2.21 0.14
C VAL A 75 -10.41 2.93 1.47
N ALA A 76 -10.81 4.19 1.42
CA ALA A 76 -11.33 4.86 2.60
C ALA A 76 -12.57 4.10 3.10
N GLN A 77 -12.72 3.95 4.40
CA GLN A 77 -13.87 3.23 4.97
C GLN A 77 -15.19 3.91 4.60
N SER A 78 -15.19 5.23 4.45
CA SER A 78 -16.35 5.99 3.97
C SER A 78 -16.76 5.64 2.53
N ASP A 79 -15.86 5.14 1.71
CA ASP A 79 -16.13 4.76 0.32
C ASP A 79 -16.59 3.30 0.18
N LEU A 80 -16.46 2.51 1.23
CA LEU A 80 -16.80 1.08 1.19
C LEU A 80 -18.25 0.79 0.78
N PRO A 81 -19.27 1.53 1.22
CA PRO A 81 -20.64 1.32 0.76
C PRO A 81 -20.78 1.44 -0.77
N GLN A 82 -20.11 2.42 -1.37
CA GLN A 82 -20.12 2.60 -2.81
C GLN A 82 -19.34 1.50 -3.54
N VAL A 83 -18.21 1.05 -2.98
CA VAL A 83 -17.45 -0.10 -3.51
C VAL A 83 -18.33 -1.35 -3.52
N ARG A 84 -19.03 -1.65 -2.43
CA ARG A 84 -19.96 -2.79 -2.34
C ARG A 84 -21.02 -2.71 -3.44
N GLU A 85 -21.67 -1.57 -3.60
CA GLU A 85 -22.67 -1.37 -4.62
C GLU A 85 -22.14 -1.60 -6.04
N VAL A 86 -20.97 -1.05 -6.34
CA VAL A 86 -20.33 -1.18 -7.66
C VAL A 86 -19.97 -2.63 -7.96
N LEU A 87 -19.36 -3.34 -7.00
CA LEU A 87 -18.95 -4.73 -7.20
C LEU A 87 -20.13 -5.68 -7.26
N ASP A 88 -21.17 -5.48 -6.45
CA ASP A 88 -22.40 -6.26 -6.49
C ASP A 88 -23.12 -6.10 -7.85
N ARG A 89 -23.17 -4.87 -8.35
CA ARG A 89 -23.76 -4.57 -9.67
C ARG A 89 -22.96 -5.20 -10.81
N ALA A 90 -21.64 -5.30 -10.66
CA ALA A 90 -20.77 -5.98 -11.63
C ALA A 90 -20.81 -7.52 -11.52
N GLY A 91 -21.50 -8.06 -10.52
CA GLY A 91 -21.57 -9.50 -10.27
C GLY A 91 -20.25 -10.11 -9.81
N VAL A 92 -19.44 -9.36 -9.08
CA VAL A 92 -18.14 -9.77 -8.55
C VAL A 92 -18.30 -10.22 -7.12
N SER A 93 -17.82 -11.44 -6.79
CA SER A 93 -17.70 -11.92 -5.42
C SER A 93 -16.52 -11.24 -4.74
N PHE A 94 -16.71 -10.75 -3.54
CA PHE A 94 -15.65 -10.08 -2.78
C PHE A 94 -15.85 -10.20 -1.28
N GLU A 95 -14.76 -10.06 -0.56
CA GLU A 95 -14.75 -9.89 0.89
C GLU A 95 -14.22 -8.49 1.23
N ALA A 96 -14.73 -7.91 2.29
CA ALA A 96 -14.30 -6.61 2.77
C ALA A 96 -14.11 -6.64 4.29
N SER A 97 -12.97 -6.11 4.74
CA SER A 97 -12.64 -5.95 6.15
C SER A 97 -12.60 -4.47 6.48
N GLU A 98 -13.42 -4.06 7.43
CA GLU A 98 -13.47 -2.70 7.96
C GLU A 98 -12.50 -2.49 9.11
N GLY A 99 -12.29 -1.25 9.53
CA GLY A 99 -11.43 -0.95 10.66
C GLY A 99 -9.97 -1.31 10.40
N CYS A 100 -9.49 -1.08 9.20
CA CYS A 100 -8.09 -1.29 8.84
C CYS A 100 -7.28 0.00 8.98
N ALA A 101 -5.98 -0.16 9.11
CA ALA A 101 -5.02 0.92 9.02
C ALA A 101 -3.87 0.54 8.07
N VAL A 102 -3.29 1.54 7.45
CA VAL A 102 -2.06 1.40 6.68
C VAL A 102 -0.92 1.99 7.50
N ILE A 103 0.03 1.16 7.88
CA ILE A 103 1.24 1.57 8.58
C ILE A 103 2.37 1.65 7.56
N THR A 104 3.01 2.79 7.47
CA THR A 104 4.16 3.00 6.58
C THR A 104 5.40 3.32 7.40
N VAL A 105 6.43 2.53 7.22
CA VAL A 105 7.77 2.75 7.77
C VAL A 105 8.65 3.32 6.67
N VAL A 106 9.12 4.54 6.86
CA VAL A 106 10.05 5.19 5.93
C VAL A 106 11.47 4.91 6.38
N ALA A 107 12.23 4.25 5.52
CA ALA A 107 13.60 3.86 5.77
C ALA A 107 14.42 4.02 4.49
N PRO A 108 15.05 5.18 4.27
CA PRO A 108 15.96 5.37 3.13
C PRO A 108 17.06 4.31 3.15
N ASN A 109 17.39 3.81 1.96
CA ASN A 109 18.32 2.68 1.83
C ASN A 109 17.86 1.39 2.52
N MET A 110 16.59 1.13 2.48
CA MET A 110 15.97 -0.04 3.12
C MET A 110 16.65 -1.37 2.75
N ARG A 111 17.19 -1.49 1.54
CA ARG A 111 17.99 -2.63 1.09
C ARG A 111 19.26 -2.86 1.94
N SER A 112 19.71 -1.81 2.62
CA SER A 112 20.87 -1.87 3.53
C SER A 112 20.48 -2.20 4.96
N ILE A 113 19.19 -2.40 5.25
CA ILE A 113 18.67 -2.79 6.57
C ILE A 113 18.19 -4.23 6.48
N PRO A 114 19.06 -5.22 6.76
CA PRO A 114 18.66 -6.61 6.70
C PRO A 114 17.55 -6.90 7.70
N GLY A 115 16.56 -7.66 7.27
CA GLY A 115 15.51 -8.17 8.15
C GLY A 115 14.48 -7.15 8.62
N LEU A 116 14.40 -5.94 8.03
CA LEU A 116 13.40 -4.94 8.42
C LEU A 116 11.97 -5.48 8.27
N MET A 117 11.64 -6.11 7.16
CA MET A 117 10.32 -6.69 6.94
C MET A 117 10.01 -7.83 7.92
N ALA A 118 11.01 -8.69 8.18
CA ALA A 118 10.89 -9.76 9.17
C ALA A 118 10.63 -9.20 10.57
N ARG A 119 11.35 -8.16 10.96
CA ARG A 119 11.17 -7.51 12.26
C ARG A 119 9.81 -6.83 12.39
N MET A 120 9.32 -6.19 11.33
CA MET A 120 7.95 -5.65 11.32
C MET A 120 6.92 -6.76 11.49
N GLY A 121 7.07 -7.85 10.78
CA GLY A 121 6.21 -9.03 10.91
C GLY A 121 6.25 -9.62 12.33
N GLU A 122 7.41 -9.77 12.94
CA GLU A 122 7.57 -10.25 14.32
C GLU A 122 6.84 -9.35 15.34
N VAL A 123 6.99 -8.03 15.21
CA VAL A 123 6.34 -7.06 16.11
C VAL A 123 4.82 -7.12 15.97
N LEU A 124 4.30 -7.15 14.76
CA LEU A 124 2.86 -7.21 14.50
C LEU A 124 2.29 -8.54 14.96
N PHE A 125 2.94 -9.63 14.62
CA PHE A 125 2.52 -10.98 15.02
C PHE A 125 2.58 -11.18 16.53
N GLY A 126 3.64 -10.70 17.19
CA GLY A 126 3.79 -10.78 18.65
C GLY A 126 2.72 -10.01 19.44
N ARG A 127 2.03 -9.10 18.77
CA ARG A 127 0.89 -8.34 19.33
C ARG A 127 -0.48 -8.84 18.84
N ALA A 128 -0.50 -9.97 18.16
CA ALA A 128 -1.69 -10.54 17.54
C ALA A 128 -2.41 -9.59 16.56
N ILE A 129 -1.66 -8.72 15.88
CA ILE A 129 -2.19 -7.81 14.86
C ILE A 129 -2.25 -8.56 13.54
N GLY A 130 -3.46 -8.66 12.97
CA GLY A 130 -3.66 -9.25 11.65
C GLY A 130 -3.07 -8.38 10.56
N VAL A 131 -2.32 -8.99 9.63
CA VAL A 131 -1.77 -8.34 8.46
C VAL A 131 -2.46 -8.86 7.22
N TYR A 132 -3.10 -7.98 6.46
CA TYR A 132 -3.75 -8.34 5.21
C TYR A 132 -2.79 -8.32 4.03
N GLN A 133 -1.90 -7.33 4.00
CA GLN A 133 -0.96 -7.14 2.90
C GLN A 133 0.27 -6.36 3.37
N MET A 134 1.41 -6.72 2.82
CA MET A 134 2.65 -5.94 2.94
C MET A 134 3.16 -5.60 1.55
N ALA A 135 3.67 -4.40 1.41
CA ALA A 135 4.31 -3.93 0.19
C ALA A 135 5.54 -3.09 0.52
N ASP A 136 6.56 -3.22 -0.28
CA ASP A 136 7.77 -2.42 -0.17
C ASP A 136 7.98 -1.54 -1.38
N SER A 137 8.61 -0.42 -1.15
CA SER A 137 9.14 0.47 -2.17
C SER A 137 10.63 0.66 -1.96
N HIS A 138 11.24 1.55 -2.72
CA HIS A 138 12.67 1.82 -2.58
C HIS A 138 13.06 2.39 -1.21
N SER A 139 12.15 3.08 -0.54
CA SER A 139 12.41 3.84 0.69
C SER A 139 11.37 3.63 1.79
N SER A 140 10.43 2.72 1.61
CA SER A 140 9.38 2.47 2.60
C SER A 140 8.85 1.05 2.56
N VAL A 141 8.35 0.59 3.69
CA VAL A 141 7.53 -0.61 3.80
C VAL A 141 6.18 -0.21 4.34
N SER A 142 5.13 -0.69 3.72
CA SER A 142 3.76 -0.45 4.16
C SER A 142 3.06 -1.76 4.47
N CYS A 143 2.26 -1.76 5.52
CA CYS A 143 1.42 -2.89 5.92
C CYS A 143 -0.02 -2.44 6.04
N VAL A 144 -0.93 -3.22 5.49
CA VAL A 144 -2.36 -3.10 5.76
C VAL A 144 -2.69 -4.02 6.92
N ILE A 145 -3.14 -3.47 8.01
CA ILE A 145 -3.38 -4.19 9.26
C ILE A 145 -4.82 -4.05 9.75
N ALA A 146 -5.26 -5.03 10.52
CA ALA A 146 -6.47 -4.89 11.32
C ALA A 146 -6.19 -3.90 12.46
N ALA A 147 -6.92 -2.80 12.52
CA ALA A 147 -6.77 -1.79 13.57
C ALA A 147 -7.75 -2.02 14.74
N GLY A 148 -8.13 -3.24 14.96
CA GLY A 148 -8.91 -3.93 15.95
C GLY A 148 -9.69 -3.14 16.95
#